data_2ce9e3c2cdd75ae78eb64bf62ee002be
#
_entry.id   2ce9e3c2cdd75ae78eb64bf62ee002be
#
_cell.length_a   1.000
_cell.length_b   1.000
_cell.length_c   1.000
_cell.angle_alpha   90.00
_cell.angle_beta   90.00
_cell.angle_gamma   90.00
#
_symmetry.space_group_name_H-M   'P 1'
#
loop_
_entity.id
_entity.type
_entity.pdbx_description
1 polymer ?
#
loop_
_entity_poly.entity_id
_entity_poly.type
_entity_poly.pdbx_seq_one_letter_code
_entity_poly.pdbx_strand_id
1 'polypeptide(L)'
;MRCFLLLLAMLVSACAAAEQRGVTLPGPDGITLQGELFLPDGPVRGPAILALHGCAGFRNRAGAVNGLYREWARLFNERGQPLLLPDSFASRGQGEQCTVRDSVIRPGRERRTDAIAAARWMAAQPWGAQGVVAMGWSHGASTVLWTAALPEDAPIRGYVAMYPGCTAANRSASWRSAAPMLLLIGQADDWTPAAPCEQLAGRHAGTVAFQAYPGAHHGFDAPDTPLTERTNLNTPSGRAHLGTDHAARDDARRRVPAFIDALR
;
A
#
# COMPACT_ATOMS: atom_id res chain seq x y z
N MET A 1 27.86 -60.50 -16.43
CA MET A 1 26.63 -59.74 -16.00
C MET A 1 27.09 -58.51 -15.18
N ARG A 2 27.02 -57.30 -15.76
CA ARG A 2 27.39 -56.03 -15.07
C ARG A 2 26.08 -55.32 -14.78
N CYS A 3 25.68 -55.26 -13.51
CA CYS A 3 24.54 -54.44 -13.05
C CYS A 3 24.96 -52.96 -13.03
N PHE A 4 24.38 -52.14 -13.87
CA PHE A 4 24.40 -50.69 -13.78
C PHE A 4 23.36 -50.21 -12.77
N LEU A 5 23.78 -49.69 -11.61
CA LEU A 5 22.90 -48.99 -10.70
C LEU A 5 22.77 -47.55 -11.23
N LEU A 6 21.57 -47.20 -11.71
CA LEU A 6 21.16 -45.84 -12.00
C LEU A 6 20.80 -45.14 -10.66
N LEU A 7 21.64 -44.24 -10.21
CA LEU A 7 21.30 -43.29 -9.12
C LEU A 7 20.36 -42.23 -9.70
N LEU A 8 19.09 -42.30 -9.31
CA LEU A 8 18.09 -41.26 -9.56
C LEU A 8 18.30 -40.14 -8.54
N ALA A 9 18.95 -39.05 -8.96
CA ALA A 9 19.07 -37.83 -8.13
C ALA A 9 17.70 -37.15 -8.07
N MET A 10 16.98 -37.27 -6.95
CA MET A 10 15.81 -36.45 -6.65
C MET A 10 16.27 -35.02 -6.40
N LEU A 11 16.01 -34.14 -7.35
CA LEU A 11 16.06 -32.69 -7.15
C LEU A 11 14.93 -32.30 -6.22
N VAL A 12 15.21 -32.18 -4.93
CA VAL A 12 14.32 -31.52 -3.97
C VAL A 12 14.39 -30.04 -4.29
N SER A 13 13.39 -29.52 -5.03
CA SER A 13 13.16 -28.09 -5.13
C SER A 13 12.77 -27.60 -3.74
N ALA A 14 13.71 -27.07 -2.99
CA ALA A 14 13.40 -26.30 -1.81
C ALA A 14 12.61 -25.06 -2.27
N CYS A 15 11.30 -25.02 -1.97
CA CYS A 15 10.56 -23.76 -2.01
C CYS A 15 11.24 -22.83 -0.99
N ALA A 16 12.11 -21.94 -1.46
CA ALA A 16 12.62 -20.88 -0.64
C ALA A 16 11.44 -20.00 -0.22
N ALA A 17 11.34 -19.62 1.03
CA ALA A 17 10.31 -18.71 1.51
C ALA A 17 10.71 -17.28 1.12
N ALA A 18 9.74 -16.48 0.64
CA ALA A 18 9.98 -15.08 0.28
C ALA A 18 10.80 -14.36 1.37
N GLU A 19 11.89 -13.70 0.95
CA GLU A 19 12.80 -13.06 1.90
C GLU A 19 12.16 -11.81 2.48
N GLN A 20 11.85 -11.85 3.79
CA GLN A 20 11.45 -10.67 4.57
C GLN A 20 12.61 -10.19 5.40
N ARG A 21 12.96 -8.90 5.29
CA ARG A 21 14.00 -8.30 6.13
C ARG A 21 13.73 -6.83 6.45
N GLY A 22 14.16 -6.41 7.63
CA GLY A 22 14.25 -5.00 7.99
C GLY A 22 15.29 -4.28 7.13
N VAL A 23 14.97 -3.06 6.70
CA VAL A 23 15.86 -2.19 5.94
C VAL A 23 15.84 -0.78 6.50
N THR A 24 16.91 -0.04 6.24
CA THR A 24 16.97 1.40 6.45
C THR A 24 17.27 2.08 5.11
N LEU A 25 16.68 3.25 4.90
CA LEU A 25 16.87 4.03 3.69
C LEU A 25 16.94 5.53 4.02
N PRO A 26 17.62 6.34 3.20
CA PRO A 26 17.63 7.78 3.36
C PRO A 26 16.23 8.35 3.22
N GLY A 27 15.78 9.08 4.22
CA GLY A 27 14.55 9.86 4.19
C GLY A 27 14.81 11.35 3.95
N PRO A 28 13.76 12.19 3.92
CA PRO A 28 13.89 13.63 3.81
C PRO A 28 14.56 14.23 5.07
N ASP A 29 15.17 15.39 4.92
CA ASP A 29 15.69 16.21 6.03
C ASP A 29 16.66 15.46 6.97
N GLY A 30 17.44 14.52 6.44
CA GLY A 30 18.40 13.71 7.21
C GLY A 30 17.78 12.61 8.07
N ILE A 31 16.48 12.36 7.97
CA ILE A 31 15.82 11.24 8.65
C ILE A 31 16.25 9.92 8.01
N THR A 32 16.54 8.92 8.84
CA THR A 32 16.66 7.55 8.38
C THR A 32 15.31 6.85 8.50
N LEU A 33 14.70 6.50 7.37
CA LEU A 33 13.48 5.72 7.36
C LEU A 33 13.81 4.24 7.60
N GLN A 34 13.09 3.63 8.53
CA GLN A 34 13.06 2.17 8.70
C GLN A 34 11.95 1.59 7.81
N GLY A 35 12.07 0.33 7.47
CA GLY A 35 11.02 -0.37 6.71
C GLY A 35 11.20 -1.87 6.68
N GLU A 36 10.23 -2.56 6.10
CA GLU A 36 10.30 -3.98 5.79
C GLU A 36 10.32 -4.17 4.28
N LEU A 37 11.28 -4.95 3.81
CA LEU A 37 11.43 -5.34 2.42
C LEU A 37 11.05 -6.80 2.26
N PHE A 38 10.19 -7.07 1.29
CA PHE A 38 9.79 -8.41 0.86
C PHE A 38 10.28 -8.62 -0.56
N LEU A 39 11.14 -9.61 -0.77
CA LEU A 39 11.68 -9.96 -2.07
C LEU A 39 11.08 -11.29 -2.56
N PRO A 40 10.79 -11.43 -3.86
CA PRO A 40 10.36 -12.70 -4.42
C PRO A 40 11.51 -13.71 -4.44
N ASP A 41 11.19 -14.99 -4.35
CA ASP A 41 12.16 -16.11 -4.39
C ASP A 41 12.79 -16.31 -5.78
N GLY A 42 12.24 -15.67 -6.79
CA GLY A 42 12.64 -15.84 -8.18
C GLY A 42 12.99 -14.52 -8.87
N PRO A 43 13.07 -14.52 -10.19
CA PRO A 43 13.39 -13.31 -10.94
C PRO A 43 12.32 -12.24 -10.74
N VAL A 44 12.76 -10.99 -10.62
CA VAL A 44 11.87 -9.83 -10.53
C VAL A 44 11.13 -9.65 -11.85
N ARG A 45 9.80 -9.50 -11.76
CA ARG A 45 8.90 -9.31 -12.88
C ARG A 45 7.97 -8.14 -12.60
N GLY A 46 7.97 -7.13 -13.43
CA GLY A 46 7.14 -5.92 -13.26
C GLY A 46 7.68 -4.93 -12.21
N PRO A 47 6.93 -3.85 -11.96
CA PRO A 47 7.35 -2.79 -11.06
C PRO A 47 7.37 -3.25 -9.60
N ALA A 48 8.26 -2.64 -8.80
CA ALA A 48 8.28 -2.83 -7.36
C ALA A 48 7.13 -2.05 -6.69
N ILE A 49 6.63 -2.57 -5.58
CA ILE A 49 5.48 -2.01 -4.85
C ILE A 49 5.98 -1.22 -3.63
N LEU A 50 5.75 0.09 -3.63
CA LEU A 50 5.89 0.94 -2.45
C LEU A 50 4.58 0.91 -1.67
N ALA A 51 4.56 0.20 -0.54
CA ALA A 51 3.38 0.00 0.29
C ALA A 51 3.33 1.01 1.44
N LEU A 52 2.29 1.84 1.51
CA LEU A 52 2.13 2.88 2.51
C LEU A 52 1.03 2.49 3.52
N HIS A 53 1.45 2.20 4.75
CA HIS A 53 0.57 1.71 5.81
C HIS A 53 -0.49 2.73 6.27
N GLY A 54 -1.59 2.24 6.86
CA GLY A 54 -2.64 3.04 7.48
C GLY A 54 -2.19 3.77 8.75
N CYS A 55 -3.14 4.45 9.41
CA CYS A 55 -2.85 5.26 10.61
C CYS A 55 -2.37 4.44 11.82
N ALA A 56 -2.64 3.14 11.87
CA ALA A 56 -2.19 2.26 12.95
C ALA A 56 -0.71 1.82 12.83
N GLY A 57 0.00 2.23 11.77
CA GLY A 57 1.30 1.67 11.43
C GLY A 57 1.15 0.33 10.71
N PHE A 58 2.27 -0.37 10.51
CA PHE A 58 2.24 -1.68 9.85
C PHE A 58 2.59 -2.85 10.76
N ARG A 59 2.97 -2.59 12.00
CA ARG A 59 3.28 -3.63 12.97
C ARG A 59 2.10 -3.89 13.91
N ASN A 60 1.92 -5.14 14.29
CA ASN A 60 0.99 -5.52 15.34
C ASN A 60 1.62 -5.29 16.74
N ARG A 61 0.86 -5.55 17.81
CA ARG A 61 1.33 -5.38 19.19
C ARG A 61 2.54 -6.25 19.55
N ALA A 62 2.78 -7.35 18.85
CA ALA A 62 3.96 -8.20 19.01
C ALA A 62 5.17 -7.75 18.20
N GLY A 63 5.09 -6.59 17.51
CA GLY A 63 6.16 -6.05 16.67
C GLY A 63 6.26 -6.70 15.28
N ALA A 64 5.49 -7.72 14.98
CA ALA A 64 5.48 -8.36 13.67
C ALA A 64 4.67 -7.54 12.65
N VAL A 65 5.00 -7.66 11.37
CA VAL A 65 4.20 -7.05 10.29
C VAL A 65 2.77 -7.58 10.35
N ASN A 66 1.78 -6.68 10.26
CA ASN A 66 0.36 -7.01 10.30
C ASN A 66 -0.03 -7.93 9.14
N GLY A 67 -1.01 -8.82 9.38
CA GLY A 67 -1.51 -9.81 8.42
C GLY A 67 -1.92 -9.22 7.08
N LEU A 68 -2.59 -8.07 7.09
CA LEU A 68 -2.98 -7.34 5.88
C LEU A 68 -1.78 -7.12 4.93
N TYR A 69 -0.70 -6.53 5.44
CA TYR A 69 0.46 -6.21 4.61
C TYR A 69 1.25 -7.45 4.19
N ARG A 70 1.33 -8.48 5.07
CA ARG A 70 1.96 -9.76 4.72
C ARG A 70 1.24 -10.48 3.59
N GLU A 71 -0.09 -10.46 3.58
CA GLU A 71 -0.87 -11.09 2.52
C GLU A 71 -0.72 -10.38 1.18
N TRP A 72 -0.70 -9.05 1.17
CA TRP A 72 -0.40 -8.29 -0.04
C TRP A 72 1.04 -8.48 -0.50
N ALA A 73 2.01 -8.51 0.43
CA ALA A 73 3.40 -8.79 0.10
C ALA A 73 3.54 -10.18 -0.55
N ARG A 74 2.90 -11.21 0.03
CA ARG A 74 2.89 -12.56 -0.55
C ARG A 74 2.29 -12.56 -1.96
N LEU A 75 1.13 -11.93 -2.16
CA LEU A 75 0.48 -11.83 -3.47
C LEU A 75 1.42 -11.22 -4.53
N PHE A 76 2.12 -10.15 -4.19
CA PHE A 76 3.05 -9.49 -5.11
C PHE A 76 4.33 -10.31 -5.31
N ASN A 77 4.89 -10.90 -4.26
CA ASN A 77 6.08 -11.74 -4.38
C ASN A 77 5.82 -12.99 -5.23
N GLU A 78 4.66 -13.64 -5.12
CA GLU A 78 4.24 -14.76 -5.99
C GLU A 78 4.21 -14.33 -7.47
N ARG A 79 4.05 -13.04 -7.75
CA ARG A 79 4.09 -12.45 -9.10
C ARG A 79 5.48 -11.95 -9.51
N GLY A 80 6.48 -12.15 -8.65
CA GLY A 80 7.85 -11.66 -8.88
C GLY A 80 8.03 -10.16 -8.61
N GLN A 81 7.13 -9.51 -7.87
CA GLN A 81 7.18 -8.09 -7.57
C GLN A 81 7.70 -7.84 -6.14
N PRO A 82 8.83 -7.15 -5.96
CA PRO A 82 9.31 -6.72 -4.65
C PRO A 82 8.32 -5.76 -3.98
N LEU A 83 8.24 -5.79 -2.64
CA LEU A 83 7.43 -4.85 -1.88
C LEU A 83 8.26 -4.22 -0.75
N LEU A 84 8.26 -2.88 -0.67
CA LEU A 84 8.82 -2.11 0.44
C LEU A 84 7.71 -1.45 1.24
N LEU A 85 7.75 -1.60 2.55
CA LEU A 85 6.83 -1.02 3.53
C LEU A 85 7.60 -0.08 4.47
N PRO A 86 7.78 1.22 4.13
CA PRO A 86 8.49 2.17 4.98
C PRO A 86 7.65 2.61 6.17
N ASP A 87 8.31 2.85 7.30
CA ASP A 87 7.70 3.34 8.54
C ASP A 87 7.90 4.83 8.72
N SER A 88 6.92 5.61 8.31
CA SER A 88 6.95 7.06 8.53
C SER A 88 6.77 7.46 10.00
N PHE A 89 6.20 6.58 10.84
CA PHE A 89 5.87 6.90 12.23
C PHE A 89 7.03 6.57 13.16
N ALA A 90 7.43 5.30 13.27
CA ALA A 90 8.50 4.88 14.16
C ALA A 90 9.84 5.55 13.80
N SER A 91 10.11 5.80 12.51
CA SER A 91 11.29 6.57 12.06
C SER A 91 11.35 8.00 12.61
N ARG A 92 10.24 8.51 13.16
CA ARG A 92 10.14 9.81 13.85
C ARG A 92 9.84 9.69 15.34
N GLY A 93 9.99 8.49 15.92
CA GLY A 93 9.66 8.24 17.33
C GLY A 93 8.17 8.36 17.63
N GLN A 94 7.30 8.23 16.62
CA GLN A 94 5.86 8.34 16.77
C GLN A 94 5.20 6.96 16.71
N GLY A 95 4.11 6.81 17.47
CA GLY A 95 3.24 5.65 17.43
C GLY A 95 2.14 5.79 16.37
N GLU A 96 1.02 5.09 16.60
CA GLU A 96 -0.16 5.14 15.77
C GLU A 96 -0.74 6.58 15.69
N GLN A 97 -1.41 6.88 14.59
CA GLN A 97 -1.97 8.22 14.31
C GLN A 97 -3.50 8.21 14.15
N CYS A 98 -4.16 7.08 14.42
CA CYS A 98 -5.62 6.97 14.28
C CYS A 98 -6.37 7.80 15.33
N THR A 99 -5.77 7.96 16.53
CA THR A 99 -6.36 8.66 17.67
C THR A 99 -5.76 10.05 17.87
N VAL A 100 -4.69 10.39 17.17
CA VAL A 100 -3.94 11.65 17.34
C VAL A 100 -4.62 12.77 16.57
N ARG A 101 -5.13 13.80 17.28
CA ARG A 101 -5.85 14.94 16.67
C ARG A 101 -4.92 15.90 15.94
N ASP A 102 -3.78 16.26 16.56
CA ASP A 102 -2.83 17.22 16.02
C ASP A 102 -1.57 16.52 15.51
N SER A 103 -1.77 15.50 14.65
CA SER A 103 -0.66 14.74 14.08
C SER A 103 0.29 15.66 13.30
N VAL A 104 1.56 15.55 13.66
CA VAL A 104 2.66 16.22 12.94
C VAL A 104 3.10 15.40 11.71
N ILE A 105 2.59 14.18 11.54
CA ILE A 105 2.92 13.30 10.41
C ILE A 105 1.71 13.21 9.48
N ARG A 106 1.65 14.13 8.54
CA ARG A 106 0.49 14.31 7.65
C ARG A 106 0.69 13.62 6.31
N PRO A 107 -0.39 13.09 5.70
CA PRO A 107 -0.34 12.44 4.38
C PRO A 107 0.29 13.33 3.30
N GLY A 108 -0.11 14.60 3.23
CA GLY A 108 0.31 15.54 2.19
C GLY A 108 1.64 16.27 2.45
N ARG A 109 2.33 15.95 3.52
CA ARG A 109 3.62 16.59 3.88
C ARG A 109 4.66 15.52 4.21
N GLU A 110 4.84 15.21 5.48
CA GLU A 110 5.90 14.32 5.98
C GLU A 110 5.86 12.94 5.30
N ARG A 111 4.68 12.32 5.22
CA ARG A 111 4.55 10.99 4.59
C ARG A 111 4.73 11.04 3.07
N ARG A 112 4.30 12.12 2.44
CA ARG A 112 4.50 12.32 0.99
C ARG A 112 5.99 12.38 0.65
N THR A 113 6.77 13.17 1.39
CA THR A 113 8.22 13.25 1.17
C THR A 113 8.94 11.95 1.48
N ASP A 114 8.48 11.18 2.48
CA ASP A 114 8.97 9.82 2.75
C ASP A 114 8.69 8.88 1.58
N ALA A 115 7.48 8.93 1.03
CA ALA A 115 7.09 8.07 -0.09
C ALA A 115 7.94 8.36 -1.34
N ILE A 116 8.23 9.62 -1.63
CA ILE A 116 9.09 10.02 -2.74
C ILE A 116 10.53 9.55 -2.52
N ALA A 117 11.08 9.74 -1.31
CA ALA A 117 12.41 9.27 -0.96
C ALA A 117 12.52 7.74 -1.08
N ALA A 118 11.53 7.03 -0.57
CA ALA A 118 11.45 5.57 -0.67
C ALA A 118 11.37 5.10 -2.13
N ALA A 119 10.54 5.74 -2.96
CA ALA A 119 10.43 5.40 -4.38
C ALA A 119 11.76 5.60 -5.13
N ARG A 120 12.47 6.68 -4.87
CA ARG A 120 13.80 6.94 -5.45
C ARG A 120 14.82 5.90 -5.00
N TRP A 121 14.83 5.57 -3.70
CA TRP A 121 15.69 4.52 -3.17
C TRP A 121 15.39 3.16 -3.81
N MET A 122 14.10 2.80 -3.96
CA MET A 122 13.68 1.55 -4.61
C MET A 122 14.15 1.49 -6.07
N ALA A 123 13.96 2.56 -6.83
CA ALA A 123 14.36 2.62 -8.24
C ALA A 123 15.87 2.50 -8.45
N ALA A 124 16.68 2.89 -7.48
CA ALA A 124 18.13 2.73 -7.50
C ALA A 124 18.59 1.29 -7.18
N GLN A 125 17.69 0.41 -6.74
CA GLN A 125 18.05 -0.98 -6.47
C GLN A 125 17.99 -1.81 -7.76
N PRO A 126 18.79 -2.89 -7.88
CA PRO A 126 18.74 -3.78 -9.05
C PRO A 126 17.32 -4.33 -9.33
N TRP A 127 16.55 -4.58 -8.28
CA TRP A 127 15.18 -5.07 -8.35
C TRP A 127 14.13 -3.97 -8.60
N GLY A 128 14.51 -2.70 -8.58
CA GLY A 128 13.65 -1.54 -8.84
C GLY A 128 13.67 -1.02 -10.28
N ALA A 129 14.47 -1.61 -11.16
CA ALA A 129 14.72 -1.13 -12.52
C ALA A 129 13.47 -1.00 -13.41
N GLN A 130 12.39 -1.74 -13.11
CA GLN A 130 11.12 -1.66 -13.83
C GLN A 130 10.19 -0.56 -13.30
N GLY A 131 10.68 0.32 -12.44
CA GLY A 131 9.94 1.41 -11.80
C GLY A 131 9.16 0.97 -10.57
N VAL A 132 8.40 1.89 -10.01
CA VAL A 132 7.68 1.72 -8.75
C VAL A 132 6.19 2.00 -8.94
N VAL A 133 5.34 1.23 -8.27
CA VAL A 133 3.91 1.55 -8.08
C VAL A 133 3.71 1.86 -6.61
N ALA A 134 3.14 3.03 -6.30
CA ALA A 134 2.79 3.39 -4.95
C ALA A 134 1.38 2.89 -4.61
N MET A 135 1.28 2.05 -3.59
CA MET A 135 0.01 1.54 -3.05
C MET A 135 -0.12 1.92 -1.59
N GLY A 136 -1.31 2.32 -1.15
CA GLY A 136 -1.52 2.68 0.25
C GLY A 136 -2.91 2.34 0.75
N TRP A 137 -3.04 2.27 2.08
CA TRP A 137 -4.28 1.96 2.80
C TRP A 137 -4.64 3.10 3.75
N SER A 138 -5.89 3.58 3.71
CA SER A 138 -6.39 4.59 4.63
C SER A 138 -5.52 5.86 4.64
N HIS A 139 -4.87 6.17 5.75
CA HIS A 139 -3.90 7.28 5.88
C HIS A 139 -2.75 7.16 4.85
N GLY A 140 -2.27 5.92 4.56
CA GLY A 140 -1.30 5.67 3.49
C GLY A 140 -1.88 5.90 2.10
N ALA A 141 -3.14 5.55 1.87
CA ALA A 141 -3.83 5.84 0.62
C ALA A 141 -4.06 7.36 0.43
N SER A 142 -4.36 8.09 1.52
CA SER A 142 -4.37 9.55 1.49
C SER A 142 -3.00 10.12 1.13
N THR A 143 -1.90 9.47 1.58
CA THR A 143 -0.54 9.82 1.16
C THR A 143 -0.34 9.57 -0.33
N VAL A 144 -0.84 8.45 -0.87
CA VAL A 144 -0.82 8.16 -2.31
C VAL A 144 -1.48 9.27 -3.11
N LEU A 145 -2.67 9.75 -2.69
CA LEU A 145 -3.35 10.88 -3.36
C LEU A 145 -2.45 12.12 -3.45
N TRP A 146 -1.74 12.45 -2.38
CA TRP A 146 -0.85 13.62 -2.35
C TRP A 146 0.48 13.39 -3.06
N THR A 147 1.00 12.17 -3.06
CA THR A 147 2.19 11.81 -3.84
C THR A 147 1.89 11.91 -5.34
N ALA A 148 0.68 11.52 -5.76
CA ALA A 148 0.25 11.60 -7.15
C ALA A 148 -0.03 13.03 -7.64
N ALA A 149 -0.30 13.97 -6.72
CA ALA A 149 -0.80 15.31 -7.08
C ALA A 149 0.25 16.26 -7.66
N LEU A 150 1.53 15.95 -7.51
CA LEU A 150 2.61 16.84 -7.94
C LEU A 150 3.53 16.11 -8.90
N PRO A 151 3.87 16.73 -10.04
CA PRO A 151 4.89 16.21 -10.95
C PRO A 151 6.26 16.44 -10.31
N GLU A 152 6.67 15.56 -9.42
CA GLU A 152 8.06 15.44 -9.01
C GLU A 152 8.69 14.30 -9.82
N ASP A 153 10.01 14.36 -10.04
CA ASP A 153 10.80 13.27 -10.64
C ASP A 153 10.84 12.05 -9.70
N ALA A 154 9.68 11.57 -9.32
CA ALA A 154 9.53 10.32 -8.60
C ALA A 154 9.34 9.20 -9.64
N PRO A 155 10.08 8.10 -9.55
CA PRO A 155 10.02 6.99 -10.51
C PRO A 155 8.76 6.13 -10.28
N ILE A 156 7.60 6.79 -10.11
CA ILE A 156 6.31 6.15 -9.82
C ILE A 156 5.49 6.09 -11.10
N ARG A 157 5.18 4.88 -11.56
CA ARG A 157 4.47 4.60 -12.81
C ARG A 157 2.96 4.57 -12.66
N GLY A 158 2.47 4.40 -11.43
CA GLY A 158 1.04 4.32 -11.15
C GLY A 158 0.76 4.29 -9.65
N TYR A 159 -0.51 4.48 -9.32
CA TYR A 159 -0.96 4.64 -7.95
C TYR A 159 -2.15 3.74 -7.63
N VAL A 160 -2.16 3.14 -6.45
CA VAL A 160 -3.30 2.38 -5.92
C VAL A 160 -3.68 2.95 -4.55
N ALA A 161 -4.91 3.44 -4.42
CA ALA A 161 -5.42 4.03 -3.19
C ALA A 161 -6.58 3.20 -2.63
N MET A 162 -6.33 2.49 -1.51
CA MET A 162 -7.31 1.67 -0.81
C MET A 162 -7.97 2.51 0.29
N TYR A 163 -9.25 2.80 0.13
CA TYR A 163 -10.08 3.59 1.07
C TYR A 163 -9.41 4.85 1.63
N PRO A 164 -8.98 5.79 0.73
CA PRO A 164 -8.33 7.03 1.14
C PRO A 164 -9.30 8.05 1.74
N GLY A 165 -8.79 8.98 2.56
CA GLY A 165 -9.49 10.20 2.89
C GLY A 165 -9.42 11.21 1.74
N CYS A 166 -10.44 11.28 0.88
CA CYS A 166 -10.43 12.10 -0.33
C CYS A 166 -10.82 13.57 -0.11
N THR A 167 -11.40 13.94 1.02
CA THR A 167 -12.02 15.27 1.22
C THR A 167 -11.09 16.43 0.87
N ALA A 168 -9.84 16.39 1.32
CA ALA A 168 -8.89 17.48 1.07
C ALA A 168 -8.45 17.53 -0.42
N ALA A 169 -8.16 16.38 -1.03
CA ALA A 169 -7.84 16.27 -2.45
C ALA A 169 -9.04 16.72 -3.32
N ASN A 170 -10.26 16.32 -2.95
CA ASN A 170 -11.48 16.70 -3.66
C ASN A 170 -11.76 18.21 -3.62
N ARG A 171 -11.39 18.89 -2.54
CA ARG A 171 -11.51 20.36 -2.43
C ARG A 171 -10.42 21.13 -3.18
N SER A 172 -9.34 20.50 -3.56
CA SER A 172 -8.25 21.13 -4.29
C SER A 172 -8.57 21.21 -5.78
N ALA A 173 -8.77 22.41 -6.28
CA ALA A 173 -9.02 22.65 -7.71
C ALA A 173 -7.82 22.29 -8.61
N SER A 174 -6.62 22.31 -8.06
CA SER A 174 -5.39 21.98 -8.78
C SER A 174 -4.98 20.51 -8.68
N TRP A 175 -5.68 19.70 -7.85
CA TRP A 175 -5.34 18.29 -7.71
C TRP A 175 -5.55 17.56 -9.04
N ARG A 176 -4.55 16.78 -9.44
CA ARG A 176 -4.61 15.85 -10.57
C ARG A 176 -3.60 14.74 -10.32
N SER A 177 -3.85 13.53 -10.81
CA SER A 177 -2.88 12.46 -10.74
C SER A 177 -1.87 12.57 -11.87
N ALA A 178 -0.58 12.55 -11.54
CA ALA A 178 0.52 12.62 -12.52
C ALA A 178 0.71 11.32 -13.33
N ALA A 179 0.15 10.20 -12.85
CA ALA A 179 0.16 8.90 -13.53
C ALA A 179 -1.18 8.18 -13.28
N PRO A 180 -1.47 7.08 -14.02
CA PRO A 180 -2.69 6.31 -13.79
C PRO A 180 -2.88 5.93 -12.34
N MET A 181 -4.11 6.04 -11.84
CA MET A 181 -4.49 5.70 -10.47
C MET A 181 -5.69 4.76 -10.44
N LEU A 182 -5.64 3.76 -9.55
CA LEU A 182 -6.79 2.95 -9.17
C LEU A 182 -7.20 3.33 -7.75
N LEU A 183 -8.46 3.76 -7.57
CA LEU A 183 -9.02 4.13 -6.28
C LEU A 183 -10.16 3.15 -5.93
N LEU A 184 -10.04 2.48 -4.78
CA LEU A 184 -11.01 1.52 -4.29
C LEU A 184 -11.52 1.96 -2.92
N ILE A 185 -12.86 1.87 -2.69
CA ILE A 185 -13.46 2.31 -1.43
C ILE A 185 -14.74 1.53 -1.13
N GLY A 186 -15.04 1.31 0.14
CA GLY A 186 -16.34 0.82 0.59
C GLY A 186 -17.39 1.93 0.56
N GLN A 187 -18.59 1.65 0.07
CA GLN A 187 -19.67 2.67 0.07
C GLN A 187 -20.24 2.94 1.48
N ALA A 188 -20.11 1.96 2.40
CA ALA A 188 -20.48 2.11 3.80
C ALA A 188 -19.31 2.58 4.70
N ASP A 189 -18.20 3.01 4.10
CA ASP A 189 -17.04 3.52 4.85
C ASP A 189 -17.40 4.84 5.55
N ASP A 190 -17.51 4.79 6.87
CA ASP A 190 -17.79 5.92 7.75
C ASP A 190 -16.54 6.52 8.42
N TRP A 191 -15.35 5.92 8.15
CA TRP A 191 -14.07 6.48 8.56
C TRP A 191 -13.52 7.46 7.50
N THR A 192 -13.55 7.03 6.25
CA THR A 192 -13.18 7.82 5.08
C THR A 192 -14.32 7.76 4.06
N PRO A 193 -15.33 8.64 4.17
CA PRO A 193 -16.54 8.57 3.35
C PRO A 193 -16.29 8.51 1.85
N ALA A 194 -17.05 7.65 1.15
CA ALA A 194 -16.87 7.37 -0.28
C ALA A 194 -17.18 8.56 -1.20
N ALA A 195 -18.18 9.38 -0.86
CA ALA A 195 -18.67 10.44 -1.75
C ALA A 195 -17.59 11.46 -2.22
N PRO A 196 -16.65 11.95 -1.37
CA PRO A 196 -15.56 12.79 -1.84
C PRO A 196 -14.61 12.06 -2.81
N CYS A 197 -14.43 10.74 -2.68
CA CYS A 197 -13.59 9.94 -3.57
C CYS A 197 -14.26 9.75 -4.93
N GLU A 198 -15.56 9.48 -4.95
CA GLU A 198 -16.34 9.36 -6.18
C GLU A 198 -16.33 10.67 -6.97
N GLN A 199 -16.55 11.81 -6.30
CA GLN A 199 -16.47 13.13 -6.93
C GLN A 199 -15.08 13.43 -7.48
N LEU A 200 -14.02 13.11 -6.73
CA LEU A 200 -12.63 13.28 -7.18
C LEU A 200 -12.37 12.44 -8.44
N ALA A 201 -12.72 11.16 -8.41
CA ALA A 201 -12.54 10.25 -9.52
C ALA A 201 -13.35 10.67 -10.76
N GLY A 202 -14.59 11.10 -10.57
CA GLY A 202 -15.46 11.59 -11.65
C GLY A 202 -14.86 12.79 -12.39
N ARG A 203 -14.23 13.72 -11.66
CA ARG A 203 -13.54 14.86 -12.29
C ARG A 203 -12.26 14.48 -13.03
N HIS A 204 -11.69 13.32 -12.73
CA HIS A 204 -10.41 12.85 -13.26
C HIS A 204 -10.51 11.47 -13.91
N ALA A 205 -11.67 11.12 -14.50
CA ALA A 205 -11.97 9.80 -15.07
C ALA A 205 -10.97 9.35 -16.16
N GLY A 206 -10.25 10.26 -16.79
CA GLY A 206 -9.19 9.94 -17.75
C GLY A 206 -7.91 9.37 -17.12
N THR A 207 -7.68 9.60 -15.82
CA THR A 207 -6.48 9.16 -15.10
C THR A 207 -6.77 8.36 -13.84
N VAL A 208 -7.99 8.47 -13.29
CA VAL A 208 -8.41 7.78 -12.07
C VAL A 208 -9.49 6.75 -12.37
N ALA A 209 -9.13 5.48 -12.37
CA ALA A 209 -10.09 4.38 -12.35
C ALA A 209 -10.67 4.25 -10.92
N PHE A 210 -12.00 4.12 -10.81
CA PHE A 210 -12.70 4.11 -9.54
C PHE A 210 -13.52 2.84 -9.36
N GLN A 211 -13.45 2.25 -8.18
CA GLN A 211 -14.29 1.13 -7.77
C GLN A 211 -14.84 1.38 -6.37
N ALA A 212 -16.15 1.45 -6.25
CA ALA A 212 -16.84 1.44 -4.97
C ALA A 212 -17.48 0.07 -4.71
N TYR A 213 -17.46 -0.37 -3.46
CA TYR A 213 -18.02 -1.66 -3.03
C TYR A 213 -19.24 -1.44 -2.14
N PRO A 214 -20.44 -1.79 -2.64
CA PRO A 214 -21.69 -1.64 -1.86
C PRO A 214 -21.62 -2.40 -0.52
N GLY A 215 -22.00 -1.74 0.57
CA GLY A 215 -22.02 -2.34 1.91
C GLY A 215 -20.67 -2.54 2.59
N ALA A 216 -19.56 -2.47 1.87
CA ALA A 216 -18.24 -2.60 2.45
C ALA A 216 -17.86 -1.37 3.29
N HIS A 217 -17.25 -1.61 4.45
CA HIS A 217 -16.73 -0.60 5.37
C HIS A 217 -15.22 -0.39 5.20
N HIS A 218 -14.64 0.44 6.05
CA HIS A 218 -13.20 0.67 6.11
C HIS A 218 -12.42 -0.63 6.32
N GLY A 219 -11.27 -0.79 5.67
CA GLY A 219 -10.44 -1.98 5.83
C GLY A 219 -11.07 -3.26 5.27
N PHE A 220 -11.93 -3.17 4.26
CA PHE A 220 -12.65 -4.30 3.66
C PHE A 220 -11.74 -5.43 3.16
N ASP A 221 -10.46 -5.15 2.89
CA ASP A 221 -9.48 -6.12 2.44
C ASP A 221 -8.63 -6.75 3.57
N ALA A 222 -8.89 -6.37 4.84
CA ALA A 222 -8.25 -6.99 5.99
C ALA A 222 -8.55 -8.50 6.06
N PRO A 223 -7.59 -9.36 6.48
CA PRO A 223 -7.85 -10.78 6.61
C PRO A 223 -8.78 -11.07 7.79
N ASP A 224 -9.90 -11.75 7.52
CA ASP A 224 -10.82 -12.34 8.49
C ASP A 224 -11.09 -11.46 9.74
N THR A 225 -11.31 -10.17 9.49
CA THR A 225 -11.57 -9.20 10.55
C THR A 225 -13.08 -8.98 10.68
N PRO A 226 -13.71 -9.39 11.80
CA PRO A 226 -15.13 -9.12 12.02
C PRO A 226 -15.45 -7.62 11.96
N LEU A 227 -16.62 -7.27 11.42
CA LEU A 227 -17.08 -5.89 11.44
C LEU A 227 -17.18 -5.40 12.88
N THR A 228 -16.44 -4.36 13.21
CA THR A 228 -16.28 -3.84 14.57
C THR A 228 -16.28 -2.32 14.56
N GLU A 229 -17.02 -1.71 15.48
CA GLU A 229 -16.92 -0.27 15.74
C GLU A 229 -15.61 0.05 16.49
N ARG A 230 -14.87 1.03 15.98
CA ARG A 230 -13.70 1.62 16.65
C ARG A 230 -14.07 2.97 17.23
N THR A 231 -13.56 3.27 18.42
CA THR A 231 -13.82 4.52 19.15
C THR A 231 -12.53 5.29 19.39
N ASN A 232 -12.66 6.52 19.89
CA ASN A 232 -11.55 7.45 20.14
C ASN A 232 -10.76 7.81 18.90
N LEU A 233 -11.37 7.74 17.72
CA LEU A 233 -10.72 8.05 16.46
C LEU A 233 -10.68 9.56 16.21
N ASN A 234 -9.69 9.99 15.43
CA ASN A 234 -9.63 11.36 14.91
C ASN A 234 -10.60 11.54 13.73
N THR A 235 -11.89 11.39 14.00
CA THR A 235 -13.01 11.62 13.10
C THR A 235 -14.02 12.55 13.75
N PRO A 236 -14.93 13.20 13.01
CA PRO A 236 -15.95 14.06 13.59
C PRO A 236 -16.84 13.36 14.65
N SER A 237 -17.16 12.08 14.44
CA SER A 237 -17.96 11.27 15.37
C SER A 237 -17.12 10.66 16.50
N GLY A 238 -15.78 10.64 16.38
CA GLY A 238 -14.88 9.90 17.26
C GLY A 238 -14.95 8.38 17.09
N ARG A 239 -15.71 7.87 16.10
CA ARG A 239 -15.91 6.44 15.86
C ARG A 239 -16.06 6.12 14.39
N ALA A 240 -15.83 4.86 14.01
CA ALA A 240 -16.05 4.32 12.68
C ALA A 240 -16.07 2.79 12.69
N HIS A 241 -16.61 2.18 11.63
CA HIS A 241 -16.63 0.73 11.45
C HIS A 241 -15.47 0.27 10.57
N LEU A 242 -14.93 -0.88 10.93
CA LEU A 242 -13.83 -1.55 10.22
C LEU A 242 -14.13 -3.06 10.18
N GLY A 243 -13.94 -3.68 9.04
CA GLY A 243 -14.09 -5.13 8.93
C GLY A 243 -13.94 -5.65 7.51
N THR A 244 -13.72 -6.95 7.38
CA THR A 244 -13.59 -7.63 6.09
C THR A 244 -14.94 -7.66 5.37
N ASP A 245 -14.91 -7.30 4.08
CA ASP A 245 -15.94 -7.69 3.12
C ASP A 245 -15.30 -8.65 2.11
N HIS A 246 -15.65 -9.92 2.16
CA HIS A 246 -14.99 -10.96 1.37
C HIS A 246 -15.11 -10.70 -0.14
N ALA A 247 -16.25 -10.23 -0.62
CA ALA A 247 -16.46 -9.97 -2.05
C ALA A 247 -15.60 -8.78 -2.53
N ALA A 248 -15.58 -7.69 -1.76
CA ALA A 248 -14.74 -6.52 -2.03
C ALA A 248 -13.25 -6.86 -1.96
N ARG A 249 -12.84 -7.65 -0.95
CA ARG A 249 -11.48 -8.13 -0.79
C ARG A 249 -11.02 -8.96 -1.98
N ASP A 250 -11.83 -9.94 -2.40
CA ASP A 250 -11.49 -10.83 -3.51
C ASP A 250 -11.42 -10.06 -4.84
N ASP A 251 -12.34 -9.11 -5.06
CA ASP A 251 -12.27 -8.25 -6.24
C ASP A 251 -11.02 -7.34 -6.21
N ALA A 252 -10.72 -6.70 -5.10
CA ALA A 252 -9.51 -5.87 -4.97
C ALA A 252 -8.23 -6.67 -5.25
N ARG A 253 -8.14 -7.90 -4.75
CA ARG A 253 -6.98 -8.81 -4.96
C ARG A 253 -6.82 -9.27 -6.42
N ARG A 254 -7.87 -9.23 -7.23
CA ARG A 254 -7.80 -9.43 -8.68
C ARG A 254 -7.53 -8.14 -9.43
N ARG A 255 -8.25 -7.08 -9.08
CA ARG A 255 -8.25 -5.79 -9.79
C ARG A 255 -6.94 -5.04 -9.65
N VAL A 256 -6.33 -5.03 -8.47
CA VAL A 256 -5.07 -4.32 -8.23
C VAL A 256 -3.92 -4.90 -9.05
N PRO A 257 -3.65 -6.22 -9.07
CA PRO A 257 -2.65 -6.78 -9.97
C PRO A 257 -2.94 -6.53 -11.45
N ALA A 258 -4.20 -6.67 -11.89
CA ALA A 258 -4.59 -6.41 -13.27
C ALA A 258 -4.34 -4.95 -13.70
N PHE A 259 -4.62 -4.00 -12.80
CA PHE A 259 -4.30 -2.59 -13.03
C PHE A 259 -2.78 -2.38 -13.17
N ILE A 260 -1.98 -2.97 -12.29
CA ILE A 260 -0.51 -2.85 -12.32
C ILE A 260 0.06 -3.46 -13.61
N ASP A 261 -0.46 -4.59 -14.05
CA ASP A 261 -0.04 -5.24 -15.32
C ASP A 261 -0.35 -4.36 -16.55
N ALA A 262 -1.38 -3.53 -16.49
CA ALA A 262 -1.75 -2.61 -17.57
C ALA A 262 -0.89 -1.34 -17.61
N LEU A 263 -0.08 -1.06 -16.59
CA LEU A 263 0.85 0.08 -16.56
C LEU A 263 2.06 -0.21 -17.48
N ARG A 264 2.05 0.33 -18.67
CA ARG A 264 3.10 0.16 -19.69
C ARG A 264 4.06 1.35 -19.74
#